data_f0f75c36d62b4eb13b9048e4b6c008f4
#
_entry.id   f0f75c36d62b4eb13b9048e4b6c008f4
#
_cell.length_a   1.000
_cell.length_b   1.000
_cell.length_c   1.000
_cell.angle_alpha   90.00
_cell.angle_beta   90.00
_cell.angle_gamma   90.00
#
_symmetry.space_group_name_H-M   'P 1'
#
loop_
_entity.id
_entity.type
_entity.pdbx_description
1 polymer ?
#
loop_
_entity_poly.entity_id
_entity_poly.type
_entity_poly.pdbx_seq_one_letter_code
_entity_poly.pdbx_strand_id
1 'polypeptide(L)'
;MTKKILLTLGAVLLVIQLIRPVQNLSDDRTHDISTKYVVPEDVNHILELACNDCHTNKTRYPWYSTIQPVAWRLDDHVVDGKRHLNLSTFTQLPIAVQNHKLEEVVEMVEKKEMPLDEYTYFGLHAEANLTDDQRQKIIIWAKAQMDTLKANYPADSLVMKPRKS
;
A
#
# COMPACT_ATOMS: atom_id res chain seq x y z
N MET A 1 -14.29 43.01 -5.78
CA MET A 1 -14.28 41.85 -4.85
C MET A 1 -13.51 40.66 -5.42
N THR A 2 -13.76 40.22 -6.63
CA THR A 2 -13.12 39.03 -7.29
C THR A 2 -11.59 39.09 -7.31
N LYS A 3 -10.99 40.25 -7.64
CA LYS A 3 -9.51 40.38 -7.69
C LYS A 3 -8.84 40.16 -6.33
N LYS A 4 -9.47 40.67 -5.24
CA LYS A 4 -8.95 40.46 -3.87
C LYS A 4 -9.02 38.97 -3.48
N ILE A 5 -10.14 38.29 -3.81
CA ILE A 5 -10.31 36.84 -3.53
C ILE A 5 -9.25 36.04 -4.28
N LEU A 6 -9.03 36.29 -5.57
CA LEU A 6 -8.02 35.60 -6.36
C LEU A 6 -6.60 35.82 -5.82
N LEU A 7 -6.26 37.04 -5.40
CA LEU A 7 -4.96 37.32 -4.78
C LEU A 7 -4.79 36.59 -3.45
N THR A 8 -5.85 36.56 -2.62
CA THR A 8 -5.80 35.80 -1.34
C THR A 8 -5.64 34.32 -1.58
N LEU A 9 -6.40 33.72 -2.52
CA LEU A 9 -6.24 32.29 -2.88
C LEU A 9 -4.85 32.01 -3.40
N GLY A 10 -4.29 32.84 -4.26
CA GLY A 10 -2.92 32.72 -4.75
C GLY A 10 -1.89 32.78 -3.61
N ALA A 11 -2.05 33.70 -2.67
CA ALA A 11 -1.17 33.80 -1.50
C ALA A 11 -1.27 32.55 -0.61
N VAL A 12 -2.48 32.05 -0.36
CA VAL A 12 -2.68 30.81 0.40
C VAL A 12 -2.02 29.63 -0.30
N LEU A 13 -2.21 29.48 -1.63
CA LEU A 13 -1.57 28.41 -2.40
C LEU A 13 -0.04 28.46 -2.34
N LEU A 14 0.55 29.65 -2.30
CA LEU A 14 2.00 29.81 -2.13
C LEU A 14 2.45 29.44 -0.71
N VAL A 15 1.71 29.86 0.31
CA VAL A 15 2.06 29.59 1.71
C VAL A 15 2.00 28.10 2.03
N ILE A 16 0.97 27.39 1.56
CA ILE A 16 0.85 25.95 1.82
C ILE A 16 1.98 25.12 1.19
N GLN A 17 2.70 25.62 0.15
CA GLN A 17 3.87 24.93 -0.42
C GLN A 17 5.01 24.77 0.58
N LEU A 18 5.03 25.55 1.66
CA LEU A 18 6.06 25.47 2.72
C LEU A 18 5.80 24.31 3.70
N ILE A 19 4.57 23.79 3.74
CA ILE A 19 4.16 22.72 4.67
C ILE A 19 4.24 21.38 3.92
N ARG A 20 5.34 20.67 4.10
CA ARG A 20 5.60 19.40 3.38
C ARG A 20 5.58 18.22 4.33
N PRO A 21 4.91 17.09 3.97
CA PRO A 21 5.01 15.86 4.74
C PRO A 21 6.42 15.25 4.67
N VAL A 22 6.73 14.41 5.64
CA VAL A 22 8.00 13.65 5.64
C VAL A 22 7.90 12.51 4.63
N GLN A 23 8.86 12.42 3.73
CA GLN A 23 8.87 11.37 2.72
C GLN A 23 9.15 9.98 3.32
N ASN A 24 8.46 8.98 2.80
CA ASN A 24 8.61 7.56 3.15
C ASN A 24 9.75 6.94 2.30
N LEU A 25 11.00 7.00 2.79
CA LEU A 25 12.21 6.64 2.03
C LEU A 25 13.10 5.61 2.74
N SER A 26 12.58 4.89 3.76
CA SER A 26 13.35 3.86 4.43
C SER A 26 13.57 2.65 3.51
N ASP A 27 14.80 2.16 3.45
CA ASP A 27 15.17 0.93 2.71
C ASP A 27 15.33 -0.28 3.64
N ASP A 28 14.85 -0.19 4.88
CA ASP A 28 14.91 -1.31 5.83
C ASP A 28 13.97 -2.43 5.36
N ARG A 29 14.57 -3.57 5.03
CA ARG A 29 13.92 -4.80 4.58
C ARG A 29 14.13 -5.98 5.53
N THR A 30 14.60 -5.72 6.75
CA THR A 30 14.91 -6.76 7.74
C THR A 30 13.73 -7.70 7.97
N HIS A 31 12.51 -7.18 7.92
CA HIS A 31 11.27 -7.91 8.15
C HIS A 31 10.33 -7.91 6.95
N ASP A 32 10.90 -7.68 5.76
CA ASP A 32 10.15 -7.72 4.50
C ASP A 32 9.45 -9.07 4.31
N ILE A 33 8.29 -9.06 3.66
CA ILE A 33 7.51 -10.27 3.39
C ILE A 33 8.34 -11.34 2.67
N SER A 34 9.23 -10.94 1.76
CA SER A 34 10.11 -11.84 1.01
C SER A 34 11.15 -12.56 1.87
N THR A 35 11.39 -12.12 3.11
CA THR A 35 12.33 -12.82 4.04
C THR A 35 11.77 -14.14 4.55
N LYS A 36 10.47 -14.36 4.44
CA LYS A 36 9.79 -15.57 4.91
C LYS A 36 8.95 -16.24 3.82
N TYR A 37 8.33 -15.46 2.95
CA TYR A 37 7.41 -15.93 1.92
C TYR A 37 8.09 -15.87 0.56
N VAL A 38 7.98 -16.94 -0.23
CA VAL A 38 8.49 -16.94 -1.60
C VAL A 38 7.58 -16.04 -2.44
N VAL A 39 8.14 -14.98 -3.01
CA VAL A 39 7.43 -14.08 -3.93
C VAL A 39 7.98 -14.35 -5.34
N PRO A 40 7.21 -14.98 -6.24
CA PRO A 40 7.62 -15.18 -7.63
C PRO A 40 7.93 -13.84 -8.31
N GLU A 41 8.85 -13.85 -9.29
CA GLU A 41 9.31 -12.63 -9.95
C GLU A 41 8.16 -11.85 -10.62
N ASP A 42 7.23 -12.55 -11.27
CA ASP A 42 6.06 -11.93 -11.89
C ASP A 42 5.09 -11.32 -10.88
N VAL A 43 4.89 -11.93 -9.70
CA VAL A 43 4.10 -11.36 -8.60
C VAL A 43 4.84 -10.16 -8.01
N ASN A 44 6.16 -10.27 -7.76
CA ASN A 44 6.96 -9.16 -7.24
C ASN A 44 6.87 -7.94 -8.15
N HIS A 45 6.97 -8.15 -9.46
CA HIS A 45 6.81 -7.07 -10.45
C HIS A 45 5.44 -6.39 -10.36
N ILE A 46 4.35 -7.17 -10.21
CA ILE A 46 3.01 -6.61 -10.05
C ILE A 46 2.90 -5.80 -8.75
N LEU A 47 3.46 -6.32 -7.64
CA LEU A 47 3.47 -5.60 -6.35
C LEU A 47 4.25 -4.29 -6.45
N GLU A 48 5.38 -4.27 -7.17
CA GLU A 48 6.18 -3.06 -7.40
C GLU A 48 5.42 -2.00 -8.21
N LEU A 49 4.62 -2.41 -9.20
CA LEU A 49 3.86 -1.49 -10.03
C LEU A 49 2.65 -0.87 -9.30
N ALA A 50 1.98 -1.66 -8.46
CA ALA A 50 0.62 -1.33 -8.02
C ALA A 50 0.42 -1.25 -6.50
N CYS A 51 1.35 -1.74 -5.68
CA CYS A 51 1.16 -1.89 -4.23
C CYS A 51 2.25 -1.21 -3.41
N ASN A 52 3.52 -1.37 -3.81
CA ASN A 52 4.67 -1.06 -2.96
C ASN A 52 4.78 0.42 -2.60
N ASP A 53 4.31 1.34 -3.43
CA ASP A 53 4.40 2.78 -3.16
C ASP A 53 3.62 3.19 -1.91
N CYS A 54 2.48 2.52 -1.61
CA CYS A 54 1.69 2.76 -0.41
C CYS A 54 1.90 1.70 0.68
N HIS A 55 2.33 0.49 0.34
CA HIS A 55 2.38 -0.64 1.27
C HIS A 55 3.80 -1.09 1.63
N THR A 56 4.81 -0.23 1.45
CA THR A 56 6.18 -0.47 1.92
C THR A 56 6.77 0.75 2.62
N ASN A 57 7.97 0.60 3.17
CA ASN A 57 8.72 1.71 3.78
C ASN A 57 9.43 2.60 2.75
N LYS A 58 9.26 2.34 1.44
CA LYS A 58 9.89 3.11 0.37
C LYS A 58 8.92 3.40 -0.76
N THR A 59 8.52 4.66 -0.89
CA THR A 59 7.64 5.18 -1.94
C THR A 59 8.44 5.76 -3.09
N ARG A 60 8.07 5.45 -4.33
CA ARG A 60 8.56 6.15 -5.53
C ARG A 60 7.72 7.40 -5.73
N TYR A 61 8.28 8.55 -5.37
CA TYR A 61 7.56 9.83 -5.42
C TYR A 61 7.55 10.40 -6.84
N PRO A 62 6.38 10.61 -7.46
CA PRO A 62 6.27 11.29 -8.75
C PRO A 62 6.55 12.79 -8.58
N TRP A 63 6.80 13.49 -9.71
CA TRP A 63 7.12 14.92 -9.70
C TRP A 63 6.07 15.80 -9.00
N TYR A 64 4.80 15.43 -9.10
CA TYR A 64 3.69 16.18 -8.49
C TYR A 64 3.56 15.97 -6.97
N SER A 65 4.27 15.00 -6.41
CA SER A 65 4.29 14.73 -4.96
C SER A 65 4.87 15.87 -4.11
N THR A 66 5.45 16.88 -4.75
CA THR A 66 5.98 18.07 -4.09
C THR A 66 5.04 19.27 -4.14
N ILE A 67 3.86 19.14 -4.77
CA ILE A 67 2.90 20.22 -4.99
C ILE A 67 1.71 20.06 -4.04
N GLN A 68 1.47 21.08 -3.22
CA GLN A 68 0.30 21.11 -2.34
C GLN A 68 -0.97 21.53 -3.09
N PRO A 69 -2.13 20.96 -2.78
CA PRO A 69 -2.44 19.99 -1.71
C PRO A 69 -2.23 18.51 -2.07
N VAL A 70 -1.74 18.21 -3.29
CA VAL A 70 -1.58 16.84 -3.78
C VAL A 70 -0.59 16.05 -2.91
N ALA A 71 0.49 16.70 -2.45
CA ALA A 71 1.47 16.08 -1.56
C ALA A 71 0.84 15.57 -0.26
N TRP A 72 -0.09 16.30 0.36
CA TRP A 72 -0.80 15.85 1.57
C TRP A 72 -1.68 14.64 1.28
N ARG A 73 -2.43 14.66 0.16
CA ARG A 73 -3.28 13.53 -0.22
C ARG A 73 -2.46 12.26 -0.45
N LEU A 74 -1.31 12.39 -1.12
CA LEU A 74 -0.41 11.26 -1.35
C LEU A 74 0.17 10.73 -0.03
N ASP A 75 0.57 11.61 0.88
CA ASP A 75 1.06 11.24 2.21
C ASP A 75 -0.02 10.48 3.01
N ASP A 76 -1.27 10.96 3.02
CA ASP A 76 -2.40 10.28 3.65
C ASP A 76 -2.54 8.83 3.12
N HIS A 77 -2.44 8.63 1.80
CA HIS A 77 -2.52 7.29 1.19
C HIS A 77 -1.36 6.38 1.62
N VAL A 78 -0.14 6.92 1.68
CA VAL A 78 1.05 6.16 2.12
C VAL A 78 0.92 5.79 3.60
N VAL A 79 0.51 6.73 4.46
CA VAL A 79 0.32 6.50 5.90
C VAL A 79 -0.76 5.46 6.14
N ASP A 80 -1.92 5.61 5.48
CA ASP A 80 -3.04 4.67 5.61
C ASP A 80 -2.71 3.30 5.03
N GLY A 81 -2.08 3.25 3.86
CA GLY A 81 -1.63 2.01 3.22
C GLY A 81 -0.73 1.22 4.16
N LYS A 82 0.30 1.85 4.73
CA LYS A 82 1.23 1.21 5.68
C LYS A 82 0.55 0.81 6.99
N ARG A 83 -0.44 1.54 7.46
CA ARG A 83 -1.19 1.19 8.67
C ARG A 83 -2.02 -0.09 8.48
N HIS A 84 -2.60 -0.27 7.31
CA HIS A 84 -3.39 -1.46 6.99
C HIS A 84 -2.53 -2.65 6.59
N LEU A 85 -1.55 -2.43 5.73
CA LEU A 85 -0.60 -3.46 5.27
C LEU A 85 0.76 -2.81 5.04
N ASN A 86 1.82 -3.32 5.70
CA ASN A 86 3.19 -2.91 5.42
C ASN A 86 4.04 -4.14 5.10
N LEU A 87 4.37 -4.31 3.83
CA LEU A 87 5.15 -5.45 3.33
C LEU A 87 6.59 -5.43 3.85
N SER A 88 7.18 -4.25 4.10
CA SER A 88 8.54 -4.13 4.64
C SER A 88 8.69 -4.57 6.10
N THR A 89 7.59 -4.63 6.86
CA THR A 89 7.57 -5.06 8.27
C THR A 89 6.69 -6.27 8.51
N PHE A 90 6.28 -6.96 7.47
CA PHE A 90 5.25 -7.98 7.48
C PHE A 90 5.56 -9.15 8.41
N THR A 91 6.82 -9.61 8.43
CA THR A 91 7.23 -10.78 9.21
C THR A 91 7.38 -10.51 10.71
N GLN A 92 7.33 -9.24 11.15
CA GLN A 92 7.24 -8.88 12.58
C GLN A 92 5.86 -9.16 13.17
N LEU A 93 4.82 -9.24 12.33
CA LEU A 93 3.46 -9.44 12.79
C LEU A 93 3.28 -10.85 13.37
N PRO A 94 2.42 -11.03 14.39
CA PRO A 94 2.02 -12.36 14.84
C PRO A 94 1.46 -13.19 13.68
N ILE A 95 1.63 -14.51 13.72
CA ILE A 95 1.27 -15.40 12.60
C ILE A 95 -0.22 -15.32 12.23
N ALA A 96 -1.10 -15.18 13.23
CA ALA A 96 -2.53 -14.96 12.99
C ALA A 96 -2.81 -13.68 12.19
N VAL A 97 -2.05 -12.60 12.49
CA VAL A 97 -2.18 -11.33 11.78
C VAL A 97 -1.62 -11.45 10.35
N GLN A 98 -0.47 -12.15 10.18
CA GLN A 98 0.08 -12.40 8.84
C GLN A 98 -0.94 -13.15 7.96
N ASN A 99 -1.57 -14.22 8.51
CA ASN A 99 -2.60 -14.97 7.79
C ASN A 99 -3.80 -14.09 7.42
N HIS A 100 -4.30 -13.29 8.36
CA HIS A 100 -5.42 -12.38 8.14
C HIS A 100 -5.09 -11.29 7.10
N LYS A 101 -3.86 -10.75 7.12
CA LYS A 101 -3.43 -9.76 6.11
C LYS A 101 -3.33 -10.35 4.70
N LEU A 102 -2.91 -11.61 4.56
CA LEU A 102 -2.96 -12.30 3.27
C LEU A 102 -4.41 -12.51 2.79
N GLU A 103 -5.34 -12.80 3.71
CA GLU A 103 -6.76 -12.89 3.42
C GLU A 103 -7.33 -11.55 2.95
N GLU A 104 -7.01 -10.44 3.64
CA GLU A 104 -7.38 -9.09 3.23
C GLU A 104 -6.83 -8.73 1.83
N VAL A 105 -5.58 -9.11 1.52
CA VAL A 105 -5.02 -8.92 0.17
C VAL A 105 -5.86 -9.63 -0.88
N VAL A 106 -6.25 -10.89 -0.64
CA VAL A 106 -7.11 -11.64 -1.56
C VAL A 106 -8.44 -10.90 -1.76
N GLU A 107 -9.09 -10.52 -0.66
CA GLU A 107 -10.41 -9.87 -0.68
C GLU A 107 -10.38 -8.53 -1.43
N MET A 108 -9.42 -7.65 -1.11
CA MET A 108 -9.33 -6.31 -1.69
C MET A 108 -9.00 -6.37 -3.20
N VAL A 109 -8.12 -7.30 -3.61
CA VAL A 109 -7.77 -7.48 -5.01
C VAL A 109 -8.92 -8.11 -5.80
N GLU A 110 -9.63 -9.10 -5.23
CA GLU A 110 -10.78 -9.77 -5.86
C GLU A 110 -11.95 -8.81 -6.06
N LYS A 111 -12.24 -7.96 -5.07
CA LYS A 111 -13.27 -6.91 -5.15
C LYS A 111 -12.87 -5.71 -6.02
N LYS A 112 -11.64 -5.67 -6.50
CA LYS A 112 -11.07 -4.53 -7.25
C LYS A 112 -11.04 -3.22 -6.43
N GLU A 113 -11.03 -3.32 -5.10
CA GLU A 113 -10.87 -2.17 -4.20
C GLU A 113 -9.40 -1.70 -4.11
N MET A 114 -8.46 -2.58 -4.48
CA MET A 114 -7.03 -2.27 -4.61
C MET A 114 -6.51 -2.70 -6.00
N PRO A 115 -5.62 -1.90 -6.60
CA PRO A 115 -5.20 -0.54 -6.23
C PRO A 115 -6.36 0.46 -6.24
N LEU A 116 -6.23 1.56 -5.49
CA LEU A 116 -7.24 2.62 -5.45
C LEU A 116 -7.42 3.24 -6.85
N ASP A 117 -8.65 3.47 -7.28
CA ASP A 117 -8.96 4.09 -8.58
C ASP A 117 -8.25 5.45 -8.75
N GLU A 118 -8.23 6.27 -7.68
CA GLU A 118 -7.62 7.59 -7.71
C GLU A 118 -6.09 7.57 -7.96
N TYR A 119 -5.42 6.43 -7.68
CA TYR A 119 -3.99 6.26 -7.98
C TYR A 119 -3.72 6.25 -9.49
N THR A 120 -4.68 5.84 -10.29
CA THR A 120 -4.58 5.70 -11.76
C THR A 120 -5.31 6.81 -12.52
N TYR A 121 -5.94 7.78 -11.83
CA TYR A 121 -6.67 8.87 -12.48
C TYR A 121 -5.78 9.68 -13.43
N PHE A 122 -6.39 10.18 -14.49
CA PHE A 122 -5.73 11.02 -15.52
C PHE A 122 -4.54 10.34 -16.23
N GLY A 123 -4.46 9.01 -16.21
CA GLY A 123 -3.34 8.26 -16.77
C GLY A 123 -2.07 8.29 -15.94
N LEU A 124 -2.14 8.83 -14.71
CA LEU A 124 -1.09 8.69 -13.71
C LEU A 124 -1.02 7.22 -13.30
N HIS A 125 0.21 6.67 -13.18
CA HIS A 125 0.41 5.25 -12.80
C HIS A 125 -0.48 4.26 -13.58
N ALA A 126 -0.59 4.45 -14.90
CA ALA A 126 -1.41 3.59 -15.77
C ALA A 126 -1.03 2.10 -15.65
N GLU A 127 0.24 1.82 -15.30
CA GLU A 127 0.76 0.48 -15.02
C GLU A 127 0.15 -0.20 -13.80
N ALA A 128 -0.43 0.59 -12.88
CA ALA A 128 -1.13 0.06 -11.70
C ALA A 128 -2.60 -0.35 -11.99
N ASN A 129 -3.10 -0.09 -13.20
CA ASN A 129 -4.37 -0.64 -13.67
C ASN A 129 -4.22 -2.13 -13.95
N LEU A 130 -4.34 -2.95 -12.91
CA LEU A 130 -4.15 -4.39 -13.01
C LEU A 130 -5.18 -5.06 -13.92
N THR A 131 -4.70 -5.90 -14.82
CA THR A 131 -5.55 -6.84 -15.57
C THR A 131 -6.12 -7.91 -14.66
N ASP A 132 -7.18 -8.60 -15.10
CA ASP A 132 -7.75 -9.72 -14.33
C ASP A 132 -6.72 -10.86 -14.16
N ASP A 133 -5.83 -11.09 -15.13
CA ASP A 133 -4.73 -12.07 -15.00
C ASP A 133 -3.74 -11.66 -13.90
N GLN A 134 -3.31 -10.40 -13.86
CA GLN A 134 -2.42 -9.89 -12.81
C GLN A 134 -3.07 -9.99 -11.42
N ARG A 135 -4.37 -9.69 -11.30
CA ARG A 135 -5.13 -9.87 -10.05
C ARG A 135 -5.14 -11.33 -9.62
N GLN A 136 -5.42 -12.25 -10.56
CA GLN A 136 -5.41 -13.68 -10.27
C GLN A 136 -4.04 -14.17 -9.80
N LYS A 137 -2.95 -13.68 -10.34
CA LYS A 137 -1.59 -14.04 -9.87
C LYS A 137 -1.37 -13.64 -8.42
N ILE A 138 -1.74 -12.42 -8.02
CA ILE A 138 -1.66 -11.98 -6.61
C ILE A 138 -2.53 -12.87 -5.72
N ILE A 139 -3.77 -13.14 -6.13
CA ILE A 139 -4.73 -13.95 -5.37
C ILE A 139 -4.21 -15.38 -5.16
N ILE A 140 -3.75 -16.02 -6.24
CA ILE A 140 -3.19 -17.38 -6.19
C ILE A 140 -1.95 -17.41 -5.30
N TRP A 141 -1.06 -16.44 -5.44
CA TRP A 141 0.13 -16.32 -4.60
C TRP A 141 -0.24 -16.18 -3.11
N ALA A 142 -1.11 -15.25 -2.77
CA ALA A 142 -1.51 -15.01 -1.38
C ALA A 142 -2.19 -16.25 -0.76
N LYS A 143 -3.09 -16.92 -1.50
CA LYS A 143 -3.72 -18.17 -1.08
C LYS A 143 -2.69 -19.29 -0.85
N ALA A 144 -1.70 -19.44 -1.72
CA ALA A 144 -0.62 -20.42 -1.55
C ALA A 144 0.21 -20.16 -0.27
N GLN A 145 0.46 -18.87 0.07
CA GLN A 145 1.13 -18.55 1.33
C GLN A 145 0.25 -18.88 2.55
N MET A 146 -1.06 -18.62 2.49
CA MET A 146 -1.99 -19.02 3.55
C MET A 146 -2.05 -20.54 3.71
N ASP A 147 -2.00 -21.31 2.62
CA ASP A 147 -1.97 -22.78 2.69
C ASP A 147 -0.64 -23.29 3.28
N THR A 148 0.48 -22.62 2.98
CA THR A 148 1.75 -22.87 3.63
C THR A 148 1.69 -22.62 5.14
N LEU A 149 1.02 -21.56 5.57
CA LEU A 149 0.79 -21.27 6.99
C LEU A 149 -0.06 -22.36 7.65
N LYS A 150 -1.14 -22.80 7.01
CA LYS A 150 -2.01 -23.89 7.51
C LYS A 150 -1.26 -25.22 7.64
N ALA A 151 -0.32 -25.49 6.74
CA ALA A 151 0.50 -26.70 6.80
C ALA A 151 1.54 -26.68 7.92
N ASN A 152 2.00 -25.50 8.35
CA ASN A 152 3.13 -25.38 9.29
C ASN A 152 2.70 -24.93 10.70
N TYR A 153 1.47 -24.46 10.90
CA TYR A 153 1.01 -23.93 12.17
C TYR A 153 -0.34 -24.53 12.59
N PRO A 154 -0.59 -24.73 13.90
CA PRO A 154 -1.90 -25.15 14.39
C PRO A 154 -3.01 -24.16 14.01
N ALA A 155 -4.20 -24.67 13.70
CA ALA A 155 -5.32 -23.85 13.22
C ALA A 155 -5.71 -22.71 14.17
N ASP A 156 -5.63 -22.94 15.49
CA ASP A 156 -5.93 -21.95 16.52
C ASP A 156 -4.92 -20.79 16.58
N SER A 157 -3.70 -21.01 16.10
CA SER A 157 -2.66 -19.99 15.99
C SER A 157 -2.82 -19.07 14.77
N LEU A 158 -3.65 -19.44 13.80
CA LEU A 158 -3.92 -18.69 12.57
C LEU A 158 -5.15 -17.79 12.67
N VAL A 159 -5.88 -17.84 13.78
CA VAL A 159 -7.09 -17.04 14.01
C VAL A 159 -6.77 -15.88 14.96
N MET A 160 -7.17 -14.67 14.56
CA MET A 160 -7.05 -13.50 15.42
C MET A 160 -7.96 -13.64 16.65
N LYS A 161 -7.36 -13.55 17.84
CA LYS A 161 -8.15 -13.55 19.08
C LYS A 161 -8.83 -12.20 19.27
N PRO A 162 -10.07 -12.16 19.75
CA PRO A 162 -10.74 -10.91 20.11
C PRO A 162 -9.85 -10.09 21.06
N ARG A 163 -9.76 -8.79 20.85
CA ARG A 163 -9.05 -7.89 21.75
C ARG A 163 -9.79 -7.92 23.10
N LYS A 164 -9.13 -8.37 24.16
CA LYS A 164 -9.70 -8.22 25.52
C LYS A 164 -9.84 -6.72 25.80
N SER A 165 -11.09 -6.26 25.96
CA SER A 165 -11.43 -4.91 26.39
C SER A 165 -10.96 -4.66 27.82
#